data_696488bc3aef3ca474a1c893ede10513
#
_entry.id   696488bc3aef3ca474a1c893ede10513
#
_cell.length_a   1.000
_cell.length_b   1.000
_cell.length_c   1.000
_cell.angle_alpha   90.00
_cell.angle_beta   90.00
_cell.angle_gamma   90.00
#
_symmetry.space_group_name_H-M   'P 1'
#
loop_
_entity.id
_entity.type
_entity.pdbx_description
1 polymer ?
#
loop_
_entity_poly.entity_id
_entity_poly.type
_entity_poly.pdbx_seq_one_letter_code
_entity_poly.pdbx_strand_id
1 'polypeptide(L)'
;MAADGSGQKRLTNNSVIDMMPAWSPNGKQIVFVSRRDGNYELYIMNADGSNQTRVTNNLVNDVHPVWSPNGQELVFASSENLGDDGEIFVINTDGTQRRVLTKNNANDGTPAWSPDGQKIAFTSDRDGNDEIYVMNTNGSNQTRLTVDSSGDTWPSWSPNSNQLAWASIRVANGGFSDIYVMNADGTGQTRLTDYANHDDDPAWSGDGRYIVFSRIGNIYTDIYRIKADGSEVVPLTQNESFSDNDPNWQPAP
;
A
#
# COMPACT_ATOMS: atom_id res chain seq x y z
N MET A 1 -11.71 -12.43 3.12
CA MET A 1 -12.56 -12.40 4.33
C MET A 1 -13.62 -11.33 4.22
N ALA A 2 -14.67 -11.40 5.02
CA ALA A 2 -15.68 -10.35 5.12
C ALA A 2 -15.15 -9.13 5.94
N ALA A 3 -15.85 -7.99 5.90
CA ALA A 3 -15.45 -6.77 6.62
C ALA A 3 -15.49 -6.88 8.17
N ASP A 4 -16.03 -7.97 8.70
CA ASP A 4 -16.03 -8.33 10.12
C ASP A 4 -14.93 -9.35 10.49
N GLY A 5 -14.05 -9.69 9.55
CA GLY A 5 -12.97 -10.66 9.72
C GLY A 5 -13.38 -12.13 9.47
N SER A 6 -14.67 -12.42 9.26
CA SER A 6 -15.15 -13.79 9.05
C SER A 6 -14.86 -14.31 7.63
N GLY A 7 -15.00 -15.61 7.43
CA GLY A 7 -14.91 -16.25 6.12
C GLY A 7 -13.53 -16.15 5.46
N GLN A 8 -12.46 -16.21 6.23
CA GLN A 8 -11.09 -16.20 5.71
C GLN A 8 -10.88 -17.37 4.74
N LYS A 9 -10.32 -17.08 3.56
CA LYS A 9 -10.00 -18.07 2.52
C LYS A 9 -8.60 -17.82 1.98
N ARG A 10 -7.77 -18.86 1.98
CA ARG A 10 -6.48 -18.86 1.31
C ARG A 10 -6.66 -18.93 -0.20
N LEU A 11 -6.04 -18.00 -0.96
CA LEU A 11 -6.15 -17.89 -2.43
C LEU A 11 -4.93 -18.45 -3.17
N THR A 12 -3.76 -18.44 -2.54
CA THR A 12 -2.54 -19.04 -3.10
C THR A 12 -2.19 -20.32 -2.34
N ASN A 13 -1.72 -21.36 -3.06
CA ASN A 13 -1.42 -22.65 -2.47
C ASN A 13 -0.07 -23.19 -2.98
N ASN A 14 0.97 -22.42 -2.75
CA ASN A 14 2.35 -22.77 -3.04
C ASN A 14 3.20 -22.67 -1.75
N SER A 15 4.51 -22.98 -1.84
CA SER A 15 5.45 -22.97 -0.71
C SER A 15 6.34 -21.72 -0.67
N VAL A 16 6.08 -20.74 -1.51
CA VAL A 16 6.83 -19.49 -1.58
C VAL A 16 6.06 -18.34 -0.97
N ILE A 17 6.72 -17.20 -0.80
CA ILE A 17 6.11 -15.98 -0.29
C ILE A 17 5.26 -15.36 -1.40
N ASP A 18 3.98 -15.16 -1.11
CA ASP A 18 3.04 -14.33 -1.86
C ASP A 18 2.53 -13.25 -0.90
N MET A 19 2.60 -11.97 -1.29
CA MET A 19 2.35 -10.82 -0.41
C MET A 19 1.84 -9.59 -1.17
N MET A 20 1.53 -8.50 -0.48
CA MET A 20 1.14 -7.19 -1.03
C MET A 20 -0.01 -7.28 -2.04
N PRO A 21 -1.16 -7.87 -1.66
CA PRO A 21 -2.30 -7.98 -2.56
C PRO A 21 -3.02 -6.64 -2.74
N ALA A 22 -3.47 -6.34 -3.96
CA ALA A 22 -4.37 -5.22 -4.21
C ALA A 22 -5.51 -5.60 -5.15
N TRP A 23 -6.74 -5.20 -4.81
CA TRP A 23 -7.92 -5.44 -5.61
C TRP A 23 -7.98 -4.56 -6.85
N SER A 24 -8.39 -5.14 -7.98
CA SER A 24 -8.76 -4.37 -9.17
C SER A 24 -10.00 -3.51 -8.90
N PRO A 25 -10.15 -2.34 -9.55
CA PRO A 25 -11.26 -1.41 -9.30
C PRO A 25 -12.66 -2.02 -9.51
N ASN A 26 -12.77 -3.06 -10.35
CA ASN A 26 -14.01 -3.77 -10.59
C ASN A 26 -14.24 -4.96 -9.64
N GLY A 27 -13.36 -5.19 -8.66
CA GLY A 27 -13.43 -6.28 -7.67
C GLY A 27 -13.31 -7.69 -8.23
N LYS A 28 -12.87 -7.88 -9.48
CA LYS A 28 -12.82 -9.20 -10.14
C LYS A 28 -11.45 -9.86 -10.13
N GLN A 29 -10.39 -9.09 -9.90
CA GLN A 29 -9.01 -9.55 -9.92
C GLN A 29 -8.24 -9.02 -8.72
N ILE A 30 -7.13 -9.67 -8.42
CA ILE A 30 -6.16 -9.27 -7.40
C ILE A 30 -4.79 -9.28 -8.07
N VAL A 31 -4.04 -8.17 -7.97
CA VAL A 31 -2.60 -8.16 -8.21
C VAL A 31 -1.89 -8.51 -6.90
N PHE A 32 -0.80 -9.23 -6.96
CA PHE A 32 0.01 -9.59 -5.80
C PHE A 32 1.47 -9.80 -6.19
N VAL A 33 2.35 -9.80 -5.22
CA VAL A 33 3.77 -10.07 -5.39
C VAL A 33 4.04 -11.54 -5.08
N SER A 34 4.87 -12.20 -5.90
CA SER A 34 5.27 -13.59 -5.68
C SER A 34 6.76 -13.80 -5.99
N ARG A 35 7.43 -14.62 -5.17
CA ARG A 35 8.83 -15.01 -5.39
C ARG A 35 8.99 -16.35 -6.12
N ARG A 36 7.94 -16.85 -6.76
CA ARG A 36 7.91 -18.20 -7.35
C ARG A 36 8.92 -18.43 -8.49
N ASP A 37 9.36 -17.37 -9.14
CA ASP A 37 10.32 -17.43 -10.26
C ASP A 37 11.73 -16.89 -9.91
N GLY A 38 12.06 -16.78 -8.60
CA GLY A 38 13.41 -16.47 -8.11
C GLY A 38 13.52 -15.11 -7.43
N ASN A 39 13.05 -14.04 -8.05
CA ASN A 39 12.91 -12.69 -7.48
C ASN A 39 11.44 -12.33 -7.28
N TYR A 40 11.18 -11.18 -6.68
CA TYR A 40 9.81 -10.68 -6.49
C TYR A 40 9.27 -10.09 -7.79
N GLU A 41 8.15 -10.62 -8.26
CA GLU A 41 7.49 -10.21 -9.49
C GLU A 41 5.98 -10.03 -9.28
N LEU A 42 5.35 -9.24 -10.12
CA LEU A 42 3.92 -8.99 -10.08
C LEU A 42 3.14 -10.10 -10.78
N TYR A 43 2.09 -10.57 -10.13
CA TYR A 43 1.13 -11.54 -10.65
C TYR A 43 -0.29 -10.99 -10.54
N ILE A 44 -1.16 -11.38 -11.47
CA ILE A 44 -2.60 -11.13 -11.40
C ILE A 44 -3.32 -12.48 -11.32
N MET A 45 -4.36 -12.54 -10.49
CA MET A 45 -5.28 -13.67 -10.38
C MET A 45 -6.74 -13.20 -10.37
N ASN A 46 -7.67 -14.11 -10.64
CA ASN A 46 -9.09 -13.87 -10.38
C ASN A 46 -9.37 -13.76 -8.87
N ALA A 47 -10.47 -13.12 -8.50
CA ALA A 47 -10.90 -12.94 -7.10
C ALA A 47 -11.07 -14.27 -6.31
N ASP A 48 -11.27 -15.40 -7.00
CA ASP A 48 -11.38 -16.73 -6.40
C ASP A 48 -10.02 -17.45 -6.22
N GLY A 49 -8.91 -16.84 -6.69
CA GLY A 49 -7.55 -17.36 -6.67
C GLY A 49 -7.13 -18.11 -7.93
N SER A 50 -8.03 -18.25 -8.92
CA SER A 50 -7.76 -18.93 -10.21
C SER A 50 -7.01 -18.03 -11.19
N ASN A 51 -6.51 -18.61 -12.29
CA ASN A 51 -5.88 -17.92 -13.43
C ASN A 51 -4.73 -16.98 -13.02
N GLN A 52 -3.80 -17.47 -12.20
CA GLN A 52 -2.62 -16.69 -11.79
C GLN A 52 -1.67 -16.51 -12.97
N THR A 53 -1.45 -15.27 -13.38
CA THR A 53 -0.62 -14.90 -14.54
C THR A 53 0.46 -13.90 -14.11
N ARG A 54 1.71 -14.13 -14.52
CA ARG A 54 2.84 -13.24 -14.30
C ARG A 54 2.72 -12.00 -15.19
N VAL A 55 2.90 -10.79 -14.60
CA VAL A 55 2.87 -9.49 -15.30
C VAL A 55 4.27 -8.98 -15.59
N THR A 56 5.17 -9.01 -14.60
CA THR A 56 6.55 -8.58 -14.76
C THR A 56 7.48 -9.79 -14.89
N ASN A 57 8.55 -9.65 -15.70
CA ASN A 57 9.53 -10.70 -15.94
C ASN A 57 10.89 -10.06 -16.20
N ASN A 58 11.63 -9.81 -15.12
CA ASN A 58 12.95 -9.18 -15.15
C ASN A 58 13.85 -9.73 -14.03
N LEU A 59 15.02 -9.13 -13.80
CA LEU A 59 16.00 -9.60 -12.81
C LEU A 59 15.98 -8.79 -11.51
N VAL A 60 15.12 -7.75 -11.42
CA VAL A 60 14.98 -6.87 -10.28
C VAL A 60 13.71 -7.21 -9.50
N ASN A 61 13.56 -6.69 -8.30
CA ASN A 61 12.35 -6.91 -7.48
C ASN A 61 11.31 -5.86 -7.83
N ASP A 62 10.12 -6.30 -8.20
CA ASP A 62 8.94 -5.49 -8.43
C ASP A 62 7.94 -5.74 -7.29
N VAL A 63 7.62 -4.68 -6.52
CA VAL A 63 6.85 -4.77 -5.27
C VAL A 63 5.83 -3.63 -5.15
N HIS A 64 4.92 -3.70 -4.16
CA HIS A 64 3.89 -2.71 -3.84
C HIS A 64 3.00 -2.32 -5.04
N PRO A 65 2.39 -3.30 -5.74
CA PRO A 65 1.56 -3.00 -6.88
C PRO A 65 0.21 -2.40 -6.49
N VAL A 66 -0.22 -1.36 -7.21
CA VAL A 66 -1.55 -0.75 -7.08
C VAL A 66 -2.16 -0.57 -8.46
N TRP A 67 -3.44 -0.89 -8.60
CA TRP A 67 -4.18 -0.70 -9.84
C TRP A 67 -4.45 0.78 -10.13
N SER A 68 -4.39 1.17 -11.40
CA SER A 68 -5.00 2.41 -11.86
C SER A 68 -6.53 2.34 -11.72
N PRO A 69 -7.23 3.47 -11.47
CA PRO A 69 -8.69 3.47 -11.28
C PRO A 69 -9.49 2.95 -12.49
N ASN A 70 -8.93 3.01 -13.70
CA ASN A 70 -9.54 2.44 -14.90
C ASN A 70 -9.24 0.94 -15.08
N GLY A 71 -8.38 0.34 -14.22
CA GLY A 71 -8.01 -1.07 -14.25
C GLY A 71 -7.13 -1.50 -15.42
N GLN A 72 -6.48 -0.56 -16.13
CA GLN A 72 -5.66 -0.87 -17.31
C GLN A 72 -4.17 -0.93 -17.01
N GLU A 73 -3.72 -0.25 -15.96
CA GLU A 73 -2.32 -0.13 -15.57
C GLU A 73 -2.11 -0.50 -14.09
N LEU A 74 -0.87 -0.82 -13.76
CA LEU A 74 -0.37 -0.98 -12.41
C LEU A 74 0.73 0.05 -12.17
N VAL A 75 0.73 0.72 -11.00
CA VAL A 75 1.88 1.43 -10.45
C VAL A 75 2.57 0.53 -9.43
N PHE A 76 3.88 0.54 -9.36
CA PHE A 76 4.67 -0.32 -8.47
C PHE A 76 6.06 0.26 -8.23
N ALA A 77 6.75 -0.23 -7.20
CA ALA A 77 8.15 0.07 -6.95
C ALA A 77 9.04 -1.04 -7.53
N SER A 78 10.19 -0.68 -8.08
CA SER A 78 11.16 -1.61 -8.66
C SER A 78 12.58 -1.27 -8.26
N SER A 79 13.35 -2.26 -7.76
CA SER A 79 14.74 -2.08 -7.31
C SER A 79 15.57 -3.36 -7.50
N GLU A 80 16.89 -3.23 -7.68
CA GLU A 80 17.78 -4.38 -7.80
C GLU A 80 17.79 -5.23 -6.52
N ASN A 81 17.75 -4.58 -5.34
CA ASN A 81 17.61 -5.24 -4.05
C ASN A 81 16.47 -4.57 -3.26
N LEU A 82 15.83 -5.34 -2.36
CA LEU A 82 14.84 -4.76 -1.44
C LEU A 82 15.54 -3.77 -0.48
N GLY A 83 15.04 -2.53 -0.46
CA GLY A 83 15.56 -1.46 0.38
C GLY A 83 16.71 -0.63 -0.24
N ASP A 84 17.10 -0.93 -1.47
CA ASP A 84 18.00 -0.09 -2.27
C ASP A 84 17.20 0.97 -3.05
N ASP A 85 17.88 1.84 -3.80
CA ASP A 85 17.32 2.92 -4.63
C ASP A 85 16.14 2.44 -5.51
N GLY A 86 14.96 2.31 -4.92
CA GLY A 86 13.72 1.95 -5.59
C GLY A 86 13.22 3.12 -6.43
N GLU A 87 12.63 2.81 -7.58
CA GLU A 87 11.98 3.79 -8.44
C GLU A 87 10.52 3.40 -8.71
N ILE A 88 9.67 4.38 -8.91
CA ILE A 88 8.26 4.14 -9.22
C ILE A 88 8.10 3.91 -10.73
N PHE A 89 7.45 2.82 -11.06
CA PHE A 89 7.13 2.42 -12.44
C PHE A 89 5.63 2.29 -12.64
N VAL A 90 5.23 2.37 -13.91
CA VAL A 90 3.88 1.99 -14.38
C VAL A 90 4.03 0.97 -15.51
N ILE A 91 3.11 0.01 -15.57
CA ILE A 91 3.03 -1.02 -16.60
C ILE A 91 1.57 -1.33 -16.93
N ASN A 92 1.27 -1.70 -18.17
CA ASN A 92 -0.05 -2.25 -18.50
C ASN A 92 -0.27 -3.60 -17.80
N THR A 93 -1.51 -3.95 -17.51
CA THR A 93 -1.86 -5.23 -16.86
C THR A 93 -1.53 -6.47 -17.70
N ASP A 94 -1.27 -6.30 -19.00
CA ASP A 94 -0.77 -7.35 -19.89
C ASP A 94 0.78 -7.46 -19.91
N GLY A 95 1.49 -6.68 -19.08
CA GLY A 95 2.95 -6.66 -19.00
C GLY A 95 3.65 -5.77 -20.05
N THR A 96 2.90 -5.03 -20.86
CA THR A 96 3.46 -4.13 -21.88
C THR A 96 3.61 -2.69 -21.37
N GLN A 97 4.30 -1.83 -22.12
CA GLN A 97 4.41 -0.39 -21.88
C GLN A 97 4.98 -0.01 -20.50
N ARG A 98 5.95 -0.78 -19.98
CA ARG A 98 6.65 -0.41 -18.74
C ARG A 98 7.36 0.93 -18.91
N ARG A 99 7.10 1.89 -17.99
CA ARG A 99 7.73 3.20 -17.97
C ARG A 99 8.09 3.60 -16.54
N VAL A 100 9.21 4.31 -16.36
CA VAL A 100 9.65 4.86 -15.08
C VAL A 100 9.00 6.24 -14.86
N LEU A 101 8.56 6.50 -13.62
CA LEU A 101 7.99 7.80 -13.23
C LEU A 101 8.95 8.63 -12.38
N THR A 102 9.78 7.98 -11.56
CA THR A 102 10.85 8.62 -10.79
C THR A 102 12.19 8.13 -11.31
N LYS A 103 13.20 9.00 -11.27
CA LYS A 103 14.56 8.65 -11.66
C LYS A 103 15.54 9.52 -10.90
N ASN A 104 15.98 9.05 -9.76
CA ASN A 104 16.88 9.77 -8.85
C ASN A 104 17.74 8.77 -8.07
N ASN A 105 18.52 9.22 -7.07
CA ASN A 105 19.37 8.37 -6.23
C ASN A 105 18.73 8.13 -4.85
N ALA A 106 17.42 8.33 -4.73
CA ALA A 106 16.68 8.09 -3.51
C ALA A 106 15.83 6.82 -3.64
N ASN A 107 15.42 6.27 -2.51
CA ASN A 107 14.49 5.17 -2.48
C ASN A 107 13.06 5.70 -2.59
N ASP A 108 12.45 5.55 -3.76
CA ASP A 108 11.05 5.87 -4.03
C ASP A 108 10.22 4.59 -3.99
N GLY A 109 9.24 4.51 -3.07
CA GLY A 109 8.49 3.28 -2.79
C GLY A 109 7.03 3.48 -2.46
N THR A 110 6.33 2.39 -2.13
CA THR A 110 4.95 2.35 -1.64
C THR A 110 3.97 3.27 -2.38
N PRO A 111 3.87 3.18 -3.73
CA PRO A 111 3.01 4.07 -4.49
C PRO A 111 1.52 3.80 -4.24
N ALA A 112 0.71 4.87 -4.30
CA ALA A 112 -0.75 4.82 -4.21
C ALA A 112 -1.37 5.69 -5.31
N TRP A 113 -2.22 5.11 -6.15
CA TRP A 113 -2.93 5.83 -7.20
C TRP A 113 -4.17 6.51 -6.62
N SER A 114 -4.39 7.81 -6.90
CA SER A 114 -5.61 8.50 -6.49
C SER A 114 -6.84 7.95 -7.23
N PRO A 115 -7.99 7.76 -6.57
CA PRO A 115 -9.20 7.23 -7.20
C PRO A 115 -9.72 8.03 -8.40
N ASP A 116 -9.44 9.34 -8.46
CA ASP A 116 -9.77 10.18 -9.62
C ASP A 116 -8.83 10.01 -10.82
N GLY A 117 -7.76 9.22 -10.65
CA GLY A 117 -6.78 8.90 -11.70
C GLY A 117 -5.82 10.03 -12.04
N GLN A 118 -5.72 11.09 -11.23
CA GLN A 118 -4.90 12.27 -11.57
C GLN A 118 -3.53 12.27 -10.90
N LYS A 119 -3.39 11.62 -9.73
CA LYS A 119 -2.19 11.67 -8.89
C LYS A 119 -1.71 10.28 -8.49
N ILE A 120 -0.42 10.22 -8.14
CA ILE A 120 0.20 9.11 -7.44
C ILE A 120 0.88 9.70 -6.20
N ALA A 121 0.51 9.20 -5.00
CA ALA A 121 1.27 9.43 -3.79
C ALA A 121 2.33 8.34 -3.64
N PHE A 122 3.46 8.62 -3.02
CA PHE A 122 4.55 7.67 -2.82
C PHE A 122 5.44 8.10 -1.66
N THR A 123 6.21 7.17 -1.12
CA THR A 123 7.26 7.44 -0.14
C THR A 123 8.57 7.74 -0.86
N SER A 124 9.36 8.71 -0.34
CA SER A 124 10.69 9.03 -0.85
C SER A 124 11.61 9.51 0.27
N ASP A 125 12.86 9.02 0.31
CA ASP A 125 13.89 9.44 1.26
C ASP A 125 14.83 10.53 0.72
N ARG A 126 14.49 11.17 -0.41
CA ARG A 126 15.33 12.16 -1.14
C ARG A 126 15.74 13.37 -0.31
N ASP A 127 15.03 13.69 0.75
CA ASP A 127 15.32 14.79 1.67
C ASP A 127 15.93 14.32 3.01
N GLY A 128 16.39 13.05 3.09
CA GLY A 128 17.17 12.50 4.19
C GLY A 128 16.43 11.55 5.13
N ASN A 129 15.11 11.49 5.05
CA ASN A 129 14.24 10.50 5.70
C ASN A 129 13.02 10.25 4.81
N ASP A 130 12.31 9.15 5.07
CA ASP A 130 11.09 8.81 4.36
C ASP A 130 10.01 9.87 4.56
N GLU A 131 9.45 10.38 3.47
CA GLU A 131 8.40 11.37 3.46
C GLU A 131 7.36 11.05 2.38
N ILE A 132 6.13 11.54 2.58
CA ILE A 132 5.08 11.39 1.57
C ILE A 132 5.21 12.47 0.51
N TYR A 133 5.29 12.02 -0.73
CA TYR A 133 5.29 12.84 -1.94
C TYR A 133 4.04 12.57 -2.77
N VAL A 134 3.68 13.52 -3.62
CA VAL A 134 2.65 13.37 -4.64
C VAL A 134 3.17 13.84 -5.99
N MET A 135 2.75 13.17 -7.08
CA MET A 135 3.08 13.54 -8.45
C MET A 135 1.88 13.37 -9.37
N ASN A 136 1.96 13.93 -10.57
CA ASN A 136 1.04 13.58 -11.67
C ASN A 136 1.31 12.15 -12.16
N THR A 137 0.33 11.50 -12.78
CA THR A 137 0.44 10.11 -13.27
C THR A 137 1.46 9.90 -14.40
N ASN A 138 1.99 10.98 -14.95
CA ASN A 138 3.11 10.96 -15.90
C ASN A 138 4.49 11.19 -15.25
N GLY A 139 4.58 11.25 -13.91
CA GLY A 139 5.81 11.48 -13.14
C GLY A 139 6.19 12.94 -12.94
N SER A 140 5.44 13.90 -13.51
CA SER A 140 5.72 15.34 -13.36
C SER A 140 5.15 15.93 -12.06
N ASN A 141 5.63 17.13 -11.68
CA ASN A 141 5.15 17.91 -10.52
C ASN A 141 5.22 17.14 -9.21
N GLN A 142 6.37 16.52 -8.94
CA GLN A 142 6.63 15.85 -7.66
C GLN A 142 6.71 16.87 -6.54
N THR A 143 5.85 16.73 -5.52
CA THR A 143 5.72 17.68 -4.40
C THR A 143 5.71 16.92 -3.08
N ARG A 144 6.54 17.34 -2.12
CA ARG A 144 6.59 16.82 -0.75
C ARG A 144 5.36 17.29 0.04
N LEU A 145 4.67 16.39 0.74
CA LEU A 145 3.50 16.69 1.56
C LEU A 145 3.82 16.67 3.06
N THR A 146 4.73 15.82 3.50
CA THR A 146 5.15 15.74 4.91
C THR A 146 6.57 16.28 5.08
N VAL A 147 6.84 16.96 6.20
CA VAL A 147 8.10 17.61 6.48
C VAL A 147 8.36 17.54 7.98
N ASP A 148 8.90 16.43 8.46
CA ASP A 148 9.37 16.32 9.84
C ASP A 148 10.63 15.42 9.92
N SER A 149 11.12 15.14 11.12
CA SER A 149 12.31 14.32 11.31
C SER A 149 12.01 12.82 11.42
N SER A 150 10.75 12.45 11.29
CA SER A 150 10.28 11.06 11.41
C SER A 150 10.10 10.44 10.03
N GLY A 151 10.07 9.10 9.96
CA GLY A 151 9.73 8.41 8.72
C GLY A 151 8.21 8.41 8.51
N ASP A 152 7.78 8.87 7.35
CA ASP A 152 6.40 8.85 6.87
C ASP A 152 6.29 7.94 5.65
N THR A 153 5.47 6.87 5.74
CA THR A 153 5.44 5.78 4.75
C THR A 153 4.01 5.31 4.47
N TRP A 154 3.83 4.49 3.44
CA TRP A 154 2.58 3.79 3.13
C TRP A 154 1.38 4.71 2.90
N PRO A 155 1.44 5.66 1.96
CA PRO A 155 0.30 6.53 1.67
C PRO A 155 -0.87 5.74 1.06
N SER A 156 -2.10 6.08 1.48
CA SER A 156 -3.35 5.52 0.95
C SER A 156 -4.37 6.61 0.75
N TRP A 157 -4.95 6.71 -0.44
CA TRP A 157 -5.96 7.72 -0.77
C TRP A 157 -7.35 7.36 -0.22
N SER A 158 -8.06 8.36 0.27
CA SER A 158 -9.51 8.26 0.49
C SER A 158 -10.26 8.12 -0.85
N PRO A 159 -11.43 7.45 -0.89
CA PRO A 159 -12.13 7.16 -2.14
C PRO A 159 -12.60 8.39 -2.92
N ASN A 160 -12.68 9.56 -2.28
CA ASN A 160 -13.00 10.84 -2.91
C ASN A 160 -11.77 11.65 -3.33
N SER A 161 -10.55 11.09 -3.21
CA SER A 161 -9.25 11.72 -3.53
C SER A 161 -8.93 13.02 -2.73
N ASN A 162 -9.64 13.29 -1.64
CA ASN A 162 -9.48 14.52 -0.86
C ASN A 162 -8.55 14.37 0.34
N GLN A 163 -8.24 13.14 0.76
CA GLN A 163 -7.41 12.84 1.92
C GLN A 163 -6.43 11.71 1.63
N LEU A 164 -5.35 11.69 2.41
CA LEU A 164 -4.39 10.60 2.50
C LEU A 164 -4.33 10.08 3.93
N ALA A 165 -4.26 8.77 4.11
CA ALA A 165 -3.79 8.12 5.32
C ALA A 165 -2.35 7.65 5.10
N TRP A 166 -1.53 7.63 6.15
CA TRP A 166 -0.15 7.12 6.09
C TRP A 166 0.31 6.64 7.48
N ALA A 167 1.38 5.87 7.52
CA ALA A 167 2.06 5.49 8.75
C ALA A 167 3.20 6.48 9.03
N SER A 168 3.33 6.93 10.29
CA SER A 168 4.34 7.90 10.71
C SER A 168 5.00 7.49 12.03
N ILE A 169 6.35 7.45 12.05
CA ILE A 169 7.16 7.10 13.23
C ILE A 169 7.53 8.40 13.96
N ARG A 170 6.62 8.97 14.75
CA ARG A 170 6.91 10.22 15.49
C ARG A 170 7.47 9.92 16.89
N VAL A 171 8.62 10.52 17.20
CA VAL A 171 9.40 10.28 18.43
C VAL A 171 8.58 10.46 19.74
N ALA A 172 7.53 11.28 19.71
CA ALA A 172 6.63 11.46 20.85
C ALA A 172 5.95 10.17 21.34
N ASN A 173 5.95 9.10 20.52
CA ASN A 173 5.29 7.82 20.77
C ASN A 173 6.25 6.68 21.09
N GLY A 174 7.48 6.98 21.50
CA GLY A 174 8.47 5.94 21.81
C GLY A 174 9.11 5.28 20.58
N GLY A 175 8.92 5.87 19.37
CA GLY A 175 9.49 5.37 18.11
C GLY A 175 8.65 4.30 17.42
N PHE A 176 7.38 4.17 17.78
CA PHE A 176 6.41 3.33 17.07
C PHE A 176 5.69 4.12 15.98
N SER A 177 5.30 3.46 14.91
CA SER A 177 4.47 4.04 13.86
C SER A 177 3.00 4.07 14.27
N ASP A 178 2.33 5.14 13.90
CA ASP A 178 0.89 5.32 14.05
C ASP A 178 0.26 5.74 12.73
N ILE A 179 -1.03 5.49 12.60
CA ILE A 179 -1.80 5.94 11.43
C ILE A 179 -2.19 7.40 11.59
N TYR A 180 -1.89 8.18 10.58
CA TYR A 180 -2.25 9.59 10.43
C TYR A 180 -3.13 9.81 9.21
N VAL A 181 -3.86 10.92 9.18
CA VAL A 181 -4.60 11.41 8.01
C VAL A 181 -4.31 12.88 7.77
N MET A 182 -4.32 13.30 6.49
CA MET A 182 -4.18 14.68 6.05
C MET A 182 -5.07 14.97 4.84
N ASN A 183 -5.26 16.25 4.53
CA ASN A 183 -5.83 16.66 3.26
C ASN A 183 -4.86 16.34 2.10
N ALA A 184 -5.38 16.19 0.88
CA ALA A 184 -4.58 15.88 -0.32
C ALA A 184 -3.49 16.93 -0.66
N ASP A 185 -3.56 18.13 -0.07
CA ASP A 185 -2.56 19.19 -0.19
C ASP A 185 -1.49 19.19 0.92
N GLY A 186 -1.52 18.18 1.82
CA GLY A 186 -0.58 18.04 2.95
C GLY A 186 -1.00 18.77 4.23
N THR A 187 -2.10 19.54 4.22
CA THR A 187 -2.61 20.27 5.39
C THR A 187 -3.46 19.39 6.30
N GLY A 188 -3.74 19.84 7.53
CA GLY A 188 -4.68 19.19 8.45
C GLY A 188 -4.22 17.81 8.96
N GLN A 189 -2.92 17.59 9.10
CA GLN A 189 -2.35 16.34 9.60
C GLN A 189 -2.88 16.01 11.01
N THR A 190 -3.48 14.85 11.16
CA THR A 190 -4.08 14.37 12.41
C THR A 190 -3.74 12.91 12.66
N ARG A 191 -3.29 12.59 13.89
CA ARG A 191 -3.03 11.22 14.34
C ARG A 191 -4.36 10.52 14.64
N LEU A 192 -4.53 9.30 14.13
CA LEU A 192 -5.72 8.48 14.38
C LEU A 192 -5.48 7.37 15.42
N THR A 193 -4.30 6.75 15.43
CA THR A 193 -3.99 5.69 16.39
C THR A 193 -2.97 6.18 17.41
N ASP A 194 -3.02 5.59 18.61
CA ASP A 194 -2.11 5.87 19.74
C ASP A 194 -1.92 4.57 20.52
N TYR A 195 -1.08 3.70 20.00
CA TYR A 195 -0.81 2.41 20.62
C TYR A 195 0.69 2.20 20.81
N ALA A 196 1.09 1.42 21.83
CA ALA A 196 2.50 1.19 22.18
C ALA A 196 3.21 0.16 21.28
N ASN A 197 2.77 -0.01 20.03
CA ASN A 197 3.37 -0.84 18.99
C ASN A 197 3.12 -0.20 17.63
N HIS A 198 3.71 -0.76 16.55
CA HIS A 198 3.56 -0.24 15.20
C HIS A 198 2.18 -0.50 14.63
N ASP A 199 1.58 0.54 14.08
CA ASP A 199 0.42 0.52 13.20
C ASP A 199 0.86 0.97 11.81
N ASP A 200 0.80 0.08 10.81
CA ASP A 200 1.34 0.27 9.46
C ASP A 200 0.33 -0.10 8.37
N ASP A 201 0.67 0.15 7.11
CA ASP A 201 -0.06 -0.28 5.91
C ASP A 201 -1.55 0.14 5.89
N PRO A 202 -1.87 1.44 6.08
CA PRO A 202 -3.27 1.86 6.09
C PRO A 202 -3.92 1.73 4.71
N ALA A 203 -5.17 1.24 4.66
CA ALA A 203 -5.97 1.22 3.45
C ALA A 203 -7.41 1.70 3.71
N TRP A 204 -7.86 2.71 2.95
CA TRP A 204 -9.22 3.25 3.05
C TRP A 204 -10.27 2.26 2.50
N SER A 205 -11.41 2.16 3.20
CA SER A 205 -12.58 1.48 2.66
C SER A 205 -13.18 2.26 1.48
N GLY A 206 -13.77 1.55 0.51
CA GLY A 206 -14.35 2.17 -0.68
C GLY A 206 -15.51 3.14 -0.41
N ASP A 207 -16.14 3.06 0.79
CA ASP A 207 -17.16 4.00 1.24
C ASP A 207 -16.61 5.17 2.07
N GLY A 208 -15.30 5.19 2.33
CA GLY A 208 -14.60 6.24 3.08
C GLY A 208 -14.91 6.29 4.59
N ARG A 209 -15.60 5.28 5.14
CA ARG A 209 -15.97 5.27 6.56
C ARG A 209 -14.90 4.68 7.46
N TYR A 210 -14.05 3.82 6.91
CA TYR A 210 -13.06 3.05 7.67
C TYR A 210 -11.69 3.09 7.02
N ILE A 211 -10.68 2.85 7.86
CA ILE A 211 -9.31 2.53 7.47
C ILE A 211 -8.98 1.18 8.10
N VAL A 212 -8.49 0.21 7.32
CA VAL A 212 -7.83 -0.98 7.85
C VAL A 212 -6.34 -0.75 7.92
N PHE A 213 -5.68 -1.41 8.85
CA PHE A 213 -4.23 -1.29 9.03
C PHE A 213 -3.67 -2.55 9.70
N SER A 214 -2.38 -2.78 9.55
CA SER A 214 -1.63 -3.83 10.23
C SER A 214 -1.18 -3.32 11.60
N ARG A 215 -1.43 -4.05 12.69
CA ARG A 215 -0.92 -3.76 14.03
C ARG A 215 0.04 -4.84 14.50
N ILE A 216 1.28 -4.47 14.76
CA ILE A 216 2.27 -5.39 15.31
C ILE A 216 1.94 -5.65 16.78
N GLY A 217 1.60 -6.89 17.11
CA GLY A 217 1.46 -7.35 18.49
C GLY A 217 2.81 -7.74 19.09
N ASN A 218 2.79 -8.41 20.26
CA ASN A 218 4.03 -8.87 20.91
C ASN A 218 4.79 -9.94 20.11
N ILE A 219 4.08 -10.75 19.29
CA ILE A 219 4.65 -11.88 18.53
C ILE A 219 4.20 -11.84 17.07
N TYR A 220 2.94 -11.55 16.83
CA TYR A 220 2.33 -11.58 15.49
C TYR A 220 1.69 -10.23 15.16
N THR A 221 1.49 -10.00 13.88
CA THR A 221 0.77 -8.85 13.33
C THR A 221 -0.66 -9.27 13.02
N ASP A 222 -1.61 -8.43 13.38
CA ASP A 222 -3.04 -8.62 13.10
C ASP A 222 -3.60 -7.43 12.32
N ILE A 223 -4.68 -7.68 11.58
CA ILE A 223 -5.40 -6.63 10.86
C ILE A 223 -6.45 -6.01 11.80
N TYR A 224 -6.43 -4.70 11.86
CA TYR A 224 -7.39 -3.86 12.59
C TYR A 224 -8.17 -2.96 11.65
N ARG A 225 -9.30 -2.49 12.12
CA ARG A 225 -10.12 -1.48 11.47
C ARG A 225 -10.38 -0.34 12.44
N ILE A 226 -10.31 0.90 11.94
CA ILE A 226 -10.65 2.12 12.67
C ILE A 226 -11.62 2.94 11.81
N LYS A 227 -12.55 3.72 12.44
CA LYS A 227 -13.31 4.71 11.70
C LYS A 227 -12.41 5.85 11.21
N ALA A 228 -12.79 6.49 10.12
CA ALA A 228 -12.05 7.61 9.53
C ALA A 228 -11.91 8.84 10.47
N ASP A 229 -12.77 8.93 11.50
CA ASP A 229 -12.69 9.95 12.54
C ASP A 229 -11.77 9.58 13.73
N GLY A 230 -11.10 8.42 13.66
CA GLY A 230 -10.23 7.90 14.73
C GLY A 230 -10.94 7.13 15.83
N SER A 231 -12.25 6.95 15.76
CA SER A 231 -13.03 6.17 16.75
C SER A 231 -13.13 4.68 16.37
N GLU A 232 -13.54 3.86 17.35
CA GLU A 232 -13.89 2.44 17.17
C GLU A 232 -12.79 1.58 16.51
N VAL A 233 -11.66 1.45 17.16
CA VAL A 233 -10.60 0.49 16.77
C VAL A 233 -11.06 -0.94 17.09
N VAL A 234 -11.12 -1.80 16.06
CA VAL A 234 -11.62 -3.18 16.16
C VAL A 234 -10.65 -4.14 15.47
N PRO A 235 -10.20 -5.23 16.13
CA PRO A 235 -9.45 -6.29 15.46
C PRO A 235 -10.34 -7.05 14.48
N LEU A 236 -9.82 -7.35 13.28
CA LEU A 236 -10.46 -8.19 12.26
C LEU A 236 -9.84 -9.58 12.21
N THR A 237 -8.57 -9.71 12.60
CA THR A 237 -7.90 -10.99 12.78
C THR A 237 -7.34 -11.06 14.19
N GLN A 238 -7.18 -12.29 14.71
CA GLN A 238 -6.57 -12.58 16.00
C GLN A 238 -5.90 -13.95 15.87
N ASN A 239 -4.73 -13.96 15.22
CA ASN A 239 -3.98 -15.19 14.99
C ASN A 239 -2.90 -15.38 16.04
N GLU A 240 -2.86 -16.54 16.67
CA GLU A 240 -1.81 -16.93 17.63
C GLU A 240 -0.65 -17.68 16.95
N SER A 241 -0.64 -17.79 15.62
CA SER A 241 0.33 -18.63 14.90
C SER A 241 0.95 -18.00 13.66
N PHE A 242 0.38 -16.92 13.12
CA PHE A 242 0.82 -16.27 11.90
C PHE A 242 0.59 -14.76 11.96
N SER A 243 1.41 -14.00 11.24
CA SER A 243 1.19 -12.57 11.02
C SER A 243 0.31 -12.34 9.80
N ASP A 244 -0.66 -11.45 9.93
CA ASP A 244 -1.50 -10.93 8.86
C ASP A 244 -1.06 -9.49 8.55
N ASN A 245 -0.67 -9.22 7.31
CA ASN A 245 -0.14 -7.92 6.88
C ASN A 245 -0.80 -7.48 5.56
N ASP A 246 -0.46 -6.28 5.10
CA ASP A 246 -0.84 -5.71 3.80
C ASP A 246 -2.36 -5.76 3.56
N PRO A 247 -3.21 -5.19 4.45
CA PRO A 247 -4.65 -5.24 4.26
C PRO A 247 -5.09 -4.40 3.05
N ASN A 248 -6.03 -4.90 2.28
CA ASN A 248 -6.62 -4.17 1.17
C ASN A 248 -8.14 -4.41 1.07
N TRP A 249 -8.92 -3.36 0.81
CA TRP A 249 -10.37 -3.45 0.67
C TRP A 249 -10.77 -3.85 -0.73
N GLN A 250 -11.70 -4.81 -0.83
CA GLN A 250 -12.39 -5.03 -2.09
C GLN A 250 -13.27 -3.81 -2.40
N PRO A 251 -13.20 -3.23 -3.61
CA PRO A 251 -14.12 -2.16 -4.01
C PRO A 251 -15.58 -2.60 -3.91
N ALA A 252 -16.46 -1.66 -3.58
CA ALA A 252 -17.89 -1.91 -3.64
C ALA A 252 -18.31 -2.27 -5.08
N PRO A 253 -19.24 -3.20 -5.26
CA PRO A 253 -19.72 -3.62 -6.57
C PRO A 253 -20.46 -2.53 -7.32
#